data_0d9ea0a7fdcf4b1195ffe4724cb90b6a
#
_entry.id   0d9ea0a7fdcf4b1195ffe4724cb90b6a
#
_cell.length_a   1.000
_cell.length_b   1.000
_cell.length_c   1.000
_cell.angle_alpha   90.00
_cell.angle_beta   90.00
_cell.angle_gamma   90.00
#
_symmetry.space_group_name_H-M   'P 1'
#
loop_
_entity.id
_entity.type
_entity.pdbx_description
1 polymer ?
#
loop_
_entity_poly.entity_id
_entity_poly.type
_entity_poly.pdbx_seq_one_letter_code
_entity_poly.pdbx_strand_id
1 'polypeptide(L)'
;MASNNTEITIPVADPNDPYAVPAAMPSSADREPRSFDVNDFAVPKRKQDDWRYTPLDRIGEFFDVFKPSGETTIAISYADGTAVDEKHVAVSQCALGEGVSGTVSKPSDRAAAVEWNSGRTATVIELSGEIAQPVLVNVIGSGDDLDALHLVISTADEAHADVIVEHHGLARLAEGVEIVTGKNSH
;
A
#
# COMPACT_ATOMS: atom_id res chain seq x y z
N MET A 1 9.14 -15.91 27.65
CA MET A 1 9.02 -15.84 26.19
C MET A 1 10.11 -14.91 25.71
N ALA A 2 11.08 -15.41 24.96
CA ALA A 2 12.27 -14.65 24.58
C ALA A 2 11.94 -13.78 23.36
N SER A 3 12.18 -12.48 23.50
CA SER A 3 12.11 -11.51 22.43
C SER A 3 13.28 -11.76 21.47
N ASN A 4 13.02 -12.24 20.27
CA ASN A 4 14.01 -12.29 19.20
C ASN A 4 14.22 -10.88 18.65
N ASN A 5 15.13 -10.16 19.27
CA ASN A 5 15.67 -8.93 18.70
C ASN A 5 16.71 -9.34 17.64
N THR A 6 16.34 -9.36 16.39
CA THR A 6 17.30 -9.56 15.30
C THR A 6 18.08 -8.25 15.15
N GLU A 7 19.26 -8.19 15.78
CA GLU A 7 20.22 -7.11 15.52
C GLU A 7 20.63 -7.15 14.04
N ILE A 8 20.21 -6.12 13.30
CA ILE A 8 20.69 -5.90 11.92
C ILE A 8 22.15 -5.43 12.06
N THR A 9 23.07 -6.35 11.83
CA THR A 9 24.50 -6.00 11.76
C THR A 9 24.74 -5.31 10.42
N ILE A 10 24.89 -3.98 10.45
CA ILE A 10 25.30 -3.20 9.26
C ILE A 10 26.79 -3.54 9.01
N PRO A 11 27.15 -4.01 7.80
CA PRO A 11 28.54 -4.25 7.48
C PRO A 11 29.34 -2.95 7.61
N VAL A 12 30.35 -2.94 8.45
CA VAL A 12 31.28 -1.79 8.54
C VAL A 12 32.09 -1.78 7.25
N ALA A 13 32.01 -0.71 6.47
CA ALA A 13 32.80 -0.54 5.27
C ALA A 13 34.30 -0.59 5.63
N ASP A 14 35.10 -1.31 4.85
CA ASP A 14 36.55 -1.34 5.02
C ASP A 14 37.09 0.10 4.82
N PRO A 15 37.71 0.71 5.83
CA PRO A 15 38.20 2.10 5.72
C PRO A 15 39.32 2.27 4.68
N ASN A 16 39.86 1.17 4.14
CA ASN A 16 40.91 1.16 3.12
C ASN A 16 40.37 0.88 1.70
N ASP A 17 39.07 0.64 1.54
CA ASP A 17 38.46 0.47 0.21
C ASP A 17 38.06 1.86 -0.36
N PRO A 18 38.78 2.40 -1.36
CA PRO A 18 38.46 3.70 -1.95
C PRO A 18 37.11 3.70 -2.71
N TYR A 19 36.49 2.54 -2.91
CA TYR A 19 35.18 2.37 -3.56
C TYR A 19 34.10 1.92 -2.57
N ALA A 20 34.42 1.85 -1.27
CA ALA A 20 33.41 1.54 -0.26
C ALA A 20 32.29 2.58 -0.31
N VAL A 21 31.13 2.15 -0.75
CA VAL A 21 29.92 2.97 -0.66
C VAL A 21 29.61 3.08 0.83
N PRO A 22 29.49 4.29 1.38
CA PRO A 22 29.09 4.46 2.77
C PRO A 22 27.82 3.65 3.01
N ALA A 23 27.76 2.88 4.10
CA ALA A 23 26.53 2.23 4.51
C ALA A 23 25.41 3.27 4.46
N ALA A 24 24.35 2.97 3.70
CA ALA A 24 23.24 3.90 3.55
C ALA A 24 22.78 4.29 4.96
N MET A 25 22.80 5.58 5.26
CA MET A 25 22.25 6.03 6.54
C MET A 25 20.77 5.61 6.54
N PRO A 26 20.29 5.02 7.65
CA PRO A 26 18.88 4.67 7.75
C PRO A 26 18.06 5.91 7.41
N SER A 27 17.11 5.75 6.48
CA SER A 27 16.23 6.84 6.08
C SER A 27 15.38 7.29 7.28
N SER A 28 14.83 8.50 7.24
CA SER A 28 13.88 8.93 8.27
C SER A 28 12.71 7.96 8.38
N ALA A 29 12.29 7.36 7.27
CA ALA A 29 11.24 6.34 7.21
C ALA A 29 11.57 5.07 8.04
N ASP A 30 12.85 4.73 8.20
CA ASP A 30 13.27 3.56 9.01
C ASP A 30 13.20 3.83 10.53
N ARG A 31 12.99 5.07 10.94
CA ARG A 31 12.95 5.49 12.35
C ARG A 31 11.52 5.71 12.85
N GLU A 32 10.54 5.69 11.98
CA GLU A 32 9.14 5.93 12.35
C GLU A 32 8.49 4.65 12.89
N PRO A 33 7.61 4.76 13.90
CA PRO A 33 6.86 3.62 14.38
C PRO A 33 6.03 3.03 13.26
N ARG A 34 6.02 1.71 13.14
CA ARG A 34 5.16 0.99 12.19
C ARG A 34 4.19 0.12 12.96
N SER A 35 2.91 0.42 12.86
CA SER A 35 1.88 -0.26 13.64
C SER A 35 0.55 -0.32 12.88
N PHE A 36 -0.19 -1.39 13.14
CA PHE A 36 -1.59 -1.48 12.73
C PHE A 36 -2.56 -0.82 13.75
N ASP A 37 -2.07 -0.48 14.94
CA ASP A 37 -2.89 0.21 15.95
C ASP A 37 -2.86 1.72 15.73
N VAL A 38 -4.02 2.32 15.47
CA VAL A 38 -4.18 3.77 15.30
C VAL A 38 -3.69 4.57 16.52
N ASN A 39 -3.77 3.97 17.72
CA ASN A 39 -3.39 4.64 18.95
C ASN A 39 -1.87 4.81 19.11
N ASP A 40 -1.08 4.08 18.35
CA ASP A 40 0.38 4.26 18.33
C ASP A 40 0.80 5.54 17.60
N PHE A 41 -0.13 6.18 16.90
CA PHE A 41 0.11 7.43 16.16
C PHE A 41 -0.66 8.60 16.73
N ALA A 42 0.04 9.70 16.99
CA ALA A 42 -0.61 10.94 17.39
C ALA A 42 -1.44 11.53 16.23
N VAL A 43 -2.51 12.26 16.56
CA VAL A 43 -3.25 13.03 15.56
C VAL A 43 -2.33 14.11 14.98
N PRO A 44 -2.20 14.23 13.64
CA PRO A 44 -1.33 15.19 12.98
C PRO A 44 -1.62 16.64 13.37
N LYS A 45 -0.55 17.45 13.46
CA LYS A 45 -0.62 18.87 13.77
C LYS A 45 0.17 19.68 12.74
N ARG A 46 -0.36 20.85 12.36
CA ARG A 46 0.27 21.74 11.35
C ARG A 46 1.73 22.12 11.61
N LYS A 47 2.19 22.01 12.87
CA LYS A 47 3.59 22.34 13.24
C LYS A 47 4.56 21.18 13.07
N GLN A 48 4.08 20.00 12.71
CA GLN A 48 4.92 18.84 12.41
C GLN A 48 5.43 18.97 10.97
N ASP A 49 6.69 18.67 10.74
CA ASP A 49 7.33 18.87 9.42
C ASP A 49 6.65 18.06 8.32
N ASP A 50 6.26 16.82 8.60
CA ASP A 50 5.60 15.92 7.65
C ASP A 50 4.21 16.43 7.20
N TRP A 51 3.53 17.19 8.08
CA TRP A 51 2.18 17.69 7.83
C TRP A 51 2.09 19.19 7.58
N ARG A 52 3.24 19.88 7.49
CA ARG A 52 3.31 21.35 7.38
C ARG A 52 2.47 21.93 6.25
N TYR A 53 2.47 21.26 5.09
CA TYR A 53 1.81 21.71 3.88
C TYR A 53 0.47 21.04 3.62
N THR A 54 0.05 20.15 4.49
CA THR A 54 -1.19 19.41 4.36
C THR A 54 -2.36 20.22 4.91
N PRO A 55 -3.47 20.34 4.17
CA PRO A 55 -4.68 21.05 4.64
C PRO A 55 -5.47 20.21 5.65
N LEU A 56 -4.92 20.03 6.85
CA LEU A 56 -5.48 19.14 7.90
C LEU A 56 -6.94 19.41 8.24
N ASP A 57 -7.39 20.66 8.09
CA ASP A 57 -8.80 21.06 8.26
C ASP A 57 -9.75 20.45 7.21
N ARG A 58 -9.23 20.03 6.05
CA ARG A 58 -10.00 19.37 4.99
C ARG A 58 -10.04 17.86 5.07
N ILE A 59 -9.03 17.28 5.69
CA ILE A 59 -8.84 15.82 5.74
C ILE A 59 -8.91 15.27 7.17
N GLY A 60 -9.33 16.07 8.13
CA GLY A 60 -9.33 15.70 9.55
C GLY A 60 -10.13 14.44 9.86
N GLU A 61 -11.16 14.13 9.08
CA GLU A 61 -11.98 12.93 9.23
C GLU A 61 -11.23 11.63 8.92
N PHE A 62 -10.12 11.69 8.15
CA PHE A 62 -9.25 10.55 7.88
C PHE A 62 -8.26 10.24 9.01
N PHE A 63 -8.33 10.94 10.12
CA PHE A 63 -7.49 10.66 11.29
C PHE A 63 -8.21 9.89 12.41
N ASP A 64 -9.49 9.59 12.24
CA ASP A 64 -10.27 8.74 13.13
C ASP A 64 -10.90 7.59 12.36
N VAL A 65 -10.95 6.40 12.99
CA VAL A 65 -11.53 5.21 12.34
C VAL A 65 -13.00 5.49 12.02
N PHE A 66 -13.39 5.20 10.80
CA PHE A 66 -14.73 5.42 10.28
C PHE A 66 -15.34 4.15 9.69
N LYS A 67 -16.63 4.16 9.44
CA LYS A 67 -17.33 3.11 8.72
C LYS A 67 -17.32 3.47 7.23
N PRO A 68 -16.73 2.64 6.36
CA PRO A 68 -16.75 2.89 4.92
C PRO A 68 -18.16 2.93 4.35
N SER A 69 -18.40 3.83 3.40
CA SER A 69 -19.66 3.97 2.69
C SER A 69 -19.94 2.80 1.74
N GLY A 70 -18.89 2.28 1.12
CA GLY A 70 -18.98 1.29 0.06
C GLY A 70 -19.38 1.89 -1.30
N GLU A 71 -19.23 3.20 -1.47
CA GLU A 71 -19.54 3.91 -2.72
C GLU A 71 -18.37 3.87 -3.72
N THR A 72 -17.20 3.33 -3.29
CA THR A 72 -16.05 3.12 -4.16
C THR A 72 -15.99 1.67 -4.61
N THR A 73 -15.87 1.46 -5.91
CA THR A 73 -15.78 0.14 -6.53
C THR A 73 -14.49 0.00 -7.34
N ILE A 74 -14.04 -1.25 -7.53
CA ILE A 74 -12.90 -1.56 -8.40
C ILE A 74 -13.42 -2.32 -9.62
N ALA A 75 -13.00 -1.88 -10.82
CA ALA A 75 -13.20 -2.61 -12.07
C ALA A 75 -11.82 -2.89 -12.70
N ILE A 76 -11.61 -4.13 -13.14
CA ILE A 76 -10.33 -4.57 -13.70
C ILE A 76 -10.55 -5.04 -15.14
N SER A 77 -9.72 -4.53 -16.04
CA SER A 77 -9.73 -4.85 -17.47
C SER A 77 -8.33 -4.73 -18.05
N TYR A 78 -8.13 -5.10 -19.28
CA TYR A 78 -6.98 -4.62 -20.04
C TYR A 78 -7.18 -3.16 -20.46
N ALA A 79 -6.09 -2.49 -20.84
CA ALA A 79 -6.11 -1.06 -21.23
C ALA A 79 -6.98 -0.79 -22.47
N ASP A 80 -7.23 -1.78 -23.31
CA ASP A 80 -8.16 -1.69 -24.46
C ASP A 80 -9.64 -1.90 -24.09
N GLY A 81 -9.93 -2.10 -22.80
CA GLY A 81 -11.28 -2.32 -22.26
C GLY A 81 -11.76 -3.78 -22.34
N THR A 82 -10.95 -4.70 -22.83
CA THR A 82 -11.31 -6.13 -22.84
C THR A 82 -11.15 -6.74 -21.44
N ALA A 83 -11.88 -7.82 -21.19
CA ALA A 83 -11.78 -8.56 -19.93
C ALA A 83 -10.39 -9.19 -19.79
N VAL A 84 -9.86 -9.21 -18.57
CA VAL A 84 -8.57 -9.85 -18.27
C VAL A 84 -8.66 -11.37 -18.45
N ASP A 85 -7.56 -11.98 -18.85
CA ASP A 85 -7.42 -13.44 -18.90
C ASP A 85 -7.17 -13.98 -17.49
N GLU A 86 -8.15 -14.69 -16.93
CA GLU A 86 -8.07 -15.28 -15.59
C GLU A 86 -6.88 -16.23 -15.37
N LYS A 87 -6.29 -16.73 -16.44
CA LYS A 87 -5.07 -17.55 -16.36
C LYS A 87 -3.85 -16.74 -15.90
N HIS A 88 -3.80 -15.45 -16.28
CA HIS A 88 -2.67 -14.56 -16.03
C HIS A 88 -2.97 -13.46 -15.01
N VAL A 89 -4.25 -13.11 -14.84
CA VAL A 89 -4.72 -12.08 -13.91
C VAL A 89 -5.83 -12.65 -13.04
N ALA A 90 -5.47 -13.14 -11.86
CA ALA A 90 -6.44 -13.63 -10.90
C ALA A 90 -6.84 -12.48 -9.95
N VAL A 91 -8.15 -12.34 -9.72
CA VAL A 91 -8.70 -11.32 -8.82
C VAL A 91 -9.47 -12.01 -7.72
N SER A 92 -9.14 -11.67 -6.48
CA SER A 92 -9.78 -12.22 -5.29
C SER A 92 -9.96 -11.16 -4.21
N GLN A 93 -10.63 -11.53 -3.13
CA GLN A 93 -10.73 -10.69 -1.93
C GLN A 93 -10.35 -11.53 -0.70
N CYS A 94 -9.68 -10.89 0.25
CA CYS A 94 -9.41 -11.46 1.56
C CYS A 94 -9.74 -10.45 2.66
N ALA A 95 -9.88 -10.89 3.90
CA ALA A 95 -9.93 -9.96 5.02
C ALA A 95 -8.57 -9.29 5.21
N LEU A 96 -8.57 -8.03 5.66
CA LEU A 96 -7.32 -7.34 6.00
C LEU A 96 -6.54 -8.12 7.05
N GLY A 97 -5.24 -8.31 6.81
CA GLY A 97 -4.36 -9.13 7.66
C GLY A 97 -4.40 -10.62 7.37
N GLU A 98 -5.17 -11.07 6.36
CA GLU A 98 -5.18 -12.45 5.89
C GLU A 98 -4.50 -12.57 4.50
N GLY A 99 -3.99 -13.77 4.21
CA GLY A 99 -3.31 -14.03 2.94
C GLY A 99 -2.06 -13.17 2.76
N VAL A 100 -2.02 -12.40 1.67
CA VAL A 100 -0.90 -11.51 1.32
C VAL A 100 -1.07 -10.10 1.89
N SER A 101 -2.26 -9.74 2.37
CA SER A 101 -2.56 -8.41 2.90
C SER A 101 -1.83 -8.16 4.23
N GLY A 102 -1.17 -7.02 4.36
CA GLY A 102 -0.40 -6.63 5.54
C GLY A 102 0.96 -7.32 5.67
N THR A 103 1.43 -8.01 4.63
CA THR A 103 2.71 -8.73 4.68
C THR A 103 3.90 -7.87 4.25
N VAL A 104 3.68 -6.85 3.43
CA VAL A 104 4.74 -6.02 2.86
C VAL A 104 5.16 -4.92 3.82
N SER A 105 4.21 -4.17 4.33
CA SER A 105 4.50 -3.09 5.25
C SER A 105 3.39 -2.89 6.27
N LYS A 106 3.78 -2.38 7.43
CA LYS A 106 2.81 -1.87 8.41
C LYS A 106 2.62 -0.37 8.16
N PRO A 107 1.44 0.16 8.47
CA PRO A 107 1.21 1.61 8.48
C PRO A 107 2.34 2.37 9.20
N SER A 108 2.81 3.46 8.61
CA SER A 108 3.86 4.33 9.15
C SER A 108 3.32 5.65 9.71
N ASP A 109 2.06 5.93 9.51
CA ASP A 109 1.38 7.11 10.01
C ASP A 109 -0.07 6.83 10.41
N ARG A 110 -0.72 7.85 11.02
CA ARG A 110 -2.09 7.71 11.51
C ARG A 110 -3.11 7.51 10.38
N ALA A 111 -2.95 8.17 9.25
CA ALA A 111 -3.92 8.06 8.15
C ALA A 111 -3.91 6.65 7.54
N ALA A 112 -2.73 6.09 7.33
CA ALA A 112 -2.57 4.71 6.88
C ALA A 112 -3.11 3.69 7.89
N ALA A 113 -2.88 3.92 9.20
CA ALA A 113 -3.46 3.07 10.23
C ALA A 113 -4.99 3.19 10.30
N VAL A 114 -5.55 4.38 10.05
CA VAL A 114 -7.00 4.60 9.98
C VAL A 114 -7.60 3.89 8.77
N GLU A 115 -6.97 3.97 7.60
CA GLU A 115 -7.37 3.22 6.41
C GLU A 115 -7.48 1.73 6.75
N TRP A 116 -6.41 1.15 7.30
CA TRP A 116 -6.36 -0.27 7.69
C TRP A 116 -7.47 -0.67 8.66
N ASN A 117 -7.76 0.15 9.66
CA ASN A 117 -8.77 -0.16 10.68
C ASN A 117 -10.20 0.17 10.24
N SER A 118 -10.38 1.02 9.24
CA SER A 118 -11.68 1.34 8.64
C SER A 118 -12.06 0.34 7.56
N GLY A 119 -11.10 -0.09 6.74
CA GLY A 119 -11.28 -1.14 5.74
C GLY A 119 -11.61 -2.50 6.38
N ARG A 120 -12.17 -3.41 5.58
CA ARG A 120 -12.49 -4.77 6.03
C ARG A 120 -11.86 -5.84 5.16
N THR A 121 -11.72 -5.54 3.88
CA THR A 121 -11.24 -6.48 2.87
C THR A 121 -10.21 -5.81 1.98
N ALA A 122 -9.25 -6.59 1.53
CA ALA A 122 -8.34 -6.22 0.45
C ALA A 122 -8.82 -6.85 -0.87
N THR A 123 -8.73 -6.10 -1.95
CA THR A 123 -8.80 -6.66 -3.30
C THR A 123 -7.40 -7.06 -3.71
N VAL A 124 -7.23 -8.34 -4.03
CA VAL A 124 -5.94 -8.92 -4.40
C VAL A 124 -5.93 -9.21 -5.89
N ILE A 125 -4.92 -8.70 -6.58
CA ILE A 125 -4.68 -8.92 -8.01
C ILE A 125 -3.35 -9.68 -8.12
N GLU A 126 -3.43 -10.93 -8.56
CA GLU A 126 -2.26 -11.79 -8.75
C GLU A 126 -1.94 -11.89 -10.24
N LEU A 127 -0.71 -11.52 -10.60
CA LEU A 127 -0.24 -11.46 -11.98
C LEU A 127 0.78 -12.58 -12.23
N SER A 128 0.65 -13.31 -13.33
CA SER A 128 1.54 -14.42 -13.64
C SER A 128 1.85 -14.52 -15.13
N GLY A 129 3.09 -14.94 -15.44
CA GLY A 129 3.57 -15.10 -16.80
C GLY A 129 3.77 -13.77 -17.54
N GLU A 130 3.71 -13.81 -18.85
CA GLU A 130 3.90 -12.64 -19.73
C GLU A 130 2.52 -12.02 -20.05
N ILE A 131 2.29 -10.79 -19.61
CA ILE A 131 1.04 -10.06 -19.84
C ILE A 131 1.35 -8.91 -20.81
N ALA A 132 0.98 -9.10 -22.08
CA ALA A 132 1.37 -8.20 -23.17
C ALA A 132 0.64 -6.86 -23.16
N GLN A 133 -0.53 -6.77 -22.53
CA GLN A 133 -1.32 -5.54 -22.43
C GLN A 133 -1.32 -5.04 -20.99
N PRO A 134 -1.26 -3.72 -20.76
CA PRO A 134 -1.37 -3.18 -19.41
C PRO A 134 -2.70 -3.59 -18.76
N VAL A 135 -2.63 -4.01 -17.50
CA VAL A 135 -3.80 -4.26 -16.65
C VAL A 135 -4.26 -2.94 -16.06
N LEU A 136 -5.50 -2.56 -16.35
CA LEU A 136 -6.11 -1.34 -15.87
C LEU A 136 -6.97 -1.64 -14.64
N VAL A 137 -6.65 -1.01 -13.53
CA VAL A 137 -7.39 -1.06 -12.27
C VAL A 137 -8.11 0.26 -12.10
N ASN A 138 -9.42 0.29 -12.38
CA ASN A 138 -10.25 1.47 -12.23
C ASN A 138 -10.84 1.52 -10.82
N VAL A 139 -10.47 2.51 -10.04
CA VAL A 139 -11.09 2.86 -8.75
C VAL A 139 -12.17 3.91 -9.04
N ILE A 140 -13.42 3.54 -8.86
CA ILE A 140 -14.57 4.35 -9.29
C ILE A 140 -15.38 4.76 -8.07
N GLY A 141 -15.36 6.05 -7.75
CA GLY A 141 -16.18 6.65 -6.70
C GLY A 141 -17.53 7.15 -7.24
N SER A 142 -18.59 6.95 -6.48
CA SER A 142 -19.95 7.37 -6.81
C SER A 142 -20.59 8.32 -5.81
N GLY A 143 -19.87 8.71 -4.76
CA GLY A 143 -20.36 9.59 -3.72
C GLY A 143 -19.24 10.33 -2.99
N ASP A 144 -19.60 11.21 -2.07
CA ASP A 144 -18.69 12.03 -1.26
C ASP A 144 -18.64 11.64 0.23
N ASP A 145 -19.22 10.52 0.59
CA ASP A 145 -19.05 9.92 1.90
C ASP A 145 -17.68 9.25 2.04
N LEU A 146 -17.22 9.12 3.30
CA LEU A 146 -15.91 8.50 3.57
C LEU A 146 -15.90 7.03 3.17
N ASP A 147 -14.87 6.64 2.43
CA ASP A 147 -14.65 5.25 2.06
C ASP A 147 -13.19 4.81 2.31
N ALA A 148 -12.99 3.51 2.47
CA ALA A 148 -11.68 2.90 2.66
C ALA A 148 -11.53 1.70 1.72
N LEU A 149 -10.39 1.63 1.05
CA LEU A 149 -10.08 0.60 0.08
C LEU A 149 -8.64 0.12 0.27
N HIS A 150 -8.46 -1.20 0.21
CA HIS A 150 -7.13 -1.79 0.26
C HIS A 150 -6.89 -2.65 -0.99
N LEU A 151 -5.81 -2.34 -1.71
CA LEU A 151 -5.43 -3.02 -2.93
C LEU A 151 -4.09 -3.73 -2.72
N VAL A 152 -4.03 -5.01 -3.06
CA VAL A 152 -2.78 -5.77 -3.11
C VAL A 152 -2.53 -6.21 -4.53
N ILE A 153 -1.40 -5.80 -5.09
CA ILE A 153 -0.96 -6.22 -6.42
C ILE A 153 0.25 -7.12 -6.23
N SER A 154 0.14 -8.37 -6.63
CA SER A 154 1.23 -9.34 -6.51
C SER A 154 1.62 -9.93 -7.85
N THR A 155 2.91 -10.19 -8.04
CA THR A 155 3.41 -10.90 -9.22
C THR A 155 4.01 -12.23 -8.81
N ALA A 156 3.76 -13.27 -9.61
CA ALA A 156 4.49 -14.53 -9.49
C ALA A 156 5.97 -14.33 -9.89
N ASP A 157 6.81 -15.32 -9.58
CA ASP A 157 8.19 -15.35 -10.06
C ASP A 157 8.21 -15.28 -11.60
N GLU A 158 9.14 -14.50 -12.14
CA GLU A 158 9.35 -14.31 -13.59
C GLU A 158 8.13 -13.75 -14.35
N ALA A 159 7.16 -13.17 -13.65
CA ALA A 159 6.03 -12.51 -14.28
C ALA A 159 6.42 -11.12 -14.82
N HIS A 160 5.85 -10.77 -15.98
CA HIS A 160 6.03 -9.45 -16.62
C HIS A 160 4.67 -8.82 -16.85
N ALA A 161 4.44 -7.64 -16.27
CA ALA A 161 3.17 -6.95 -16.36
C ALA A 161 3.31 -5.44 -16.13
N ASP A 162 2.59 -4.66 -16.90
CA ASP A 162 2.33 -3.25 -16.61
C ASP A 162 0.96 -3.13 -15.93
N VAL A 163 0.88 -2.40 -14.82
CA VAL A 163 -0.36 -2.11 -14.11
C VAL A 163 -0.59 -0.62 -14.04
N ILE A 164 -1.78 -0.18 -14.43
CA ILE A 164 -2.22 1.21 -14.37
C ILE A 164 -3.37 1.28 -13.39
N VAL A 165 -3.22 2.08 -12.33
CA VAL A 165 -4.31 2.38 -11.39
C VAL A 165 -4.87 3.76 -11.72
N GLU A 166 -6.14 3.83 -12.03
CA GLU A 166 -6.84 5.08 -12.35
C GLU A 166 -8.00 5.33 -11.38
N HIS A 167 -8.16 6.59 -10.98
CA HIS A 167 -9.25 7.02 -10.13
C HIS A 167 -10.24 7.87 -10.90
N HIS A 168 -11.52 7.51 -10.82
CA HIS A 168 -12.62 8.18 -11.53
C HIS A 168 -13.78 8.53 -10.60
N GLY A 169 -14.54 9.54 -10.99
CA GLY A 169 -15.74 9.94 -10.29
C GLY A 169 -15.49 10.79 -9.04
N LEU A 170 -16.40 10.73 -8.09
CA LEU A 170 -16.35 11.45 -6.84
C LEU A 170 -16.15 10.46 -5.70
N ALA A 171 -15.10 10.67 -4.88
CA ALA A 171 -14.82 9.87 -3.71
C ALA A 171 -14.08 10.68 -2.64
N ARG A 172 -14.34 10.36 -1.38
CA ARG A 172 -13.50 10.73 -0.23
C ARG A 172 -12.88 9.45 0.29
N LEU A 173 -11.73 9.08 -0.26
CA LEU A 173 -11.15 7.75 -0.14
C LEU A 173 -9.85 7.76 0.67
N ALA A 174 -9.78 6.89 1.67
CA ALA A 174 -8.52 6.42 2.23
C ALA A 174 -8.13 5.12 1.50
N GLU A 175 -7.00 5.12 0.82
CA GLU A 175 -6.55 3.97 0.03
C GLU A 175 -5.19 3.48 0.51
N GLY A 176 -5.11 2.17 0.77
CA GLY A 176 -3.86 1.45 0.98
C GLY A 176 -3.52 0.62 -0.26
N VAL A 177 -2.26 0.68 -0.70
CA VAL A 177 -1.77 -0.14 -1.82
C VAL A 177 -0.51 -0.87 -1.40
N GLU A 178 -0.55 -2.20 -1.50
CA GLU A 178 0.62 -3.06 -1.31
C GLU A 178 1.05 -3.65 -2.66
N ILE A 179 2.35 -3.64 -2.94
CA ILE A 179 2.91 -4.26 -4.14
C ILE A 179 3.91 -5.33 -3.71
N VAL A 180 3.66 -6.56 -4.11
CA VAL A 180 4.49 -7.73 -3.82
C VAL A 180 5.06 -8.27 -5.12
N THR A 181 6.36 -8.17 -5.30
CA THR A 181 7.00 -8.66 -6.53
C THR A 181 7.66 -10.01 -6.32
N GLY A 182 7.38 -10.96 -7.20
CA GLY A 182 8.06 -12.25 -7.26
C GLY A 182 9.52 -12.12 -7.71
N LYS A 183 10.27 -13.20 -7.59
CA LYS A 183 11.67 -13.21 -8.01
C LYS A 183 11.78 -13.03 -9.52
N ASN A 184 12.66 -12.13 -9.96
CA ASN A 184 12.89 -11.78 -11.38
C ASN A 184 11.61 -11.31 -12.11
N SER A 185 10.56 -10.87 -11.38
CA SER A 185 9.39 -10.25 -12.00
C SER A 185 9.67 -8.80 -12.41
N HIS A 186 8.94 -8.33 -13.41
CA HIS A 186 9.12 -6.99 -13.98
C HIS A 186 7.77 -6.36 -14.31
#